data_03e1896d0afd484dc66e4ede1c538654
#
_entry.id   03e1896d0afd484dc66e4ede1c538654
#
_cell.length_a   1.000
_cell.length_b   1.000
_cell.length_c   1.000
_cell.angle_alpha   90.00
_cell.angle_beta   90.00
_cell.angle_gamma   90.00
#
_symmetry.space_group_name_H-M   'P 1'
#
loop_
_entity.id
_entity.type
_entity.pdbx_description
1 polymer ?
#
loop_
_entity_poly.entity_id
_entity_poly.type
_entity_poly.pdbx_seq_one_letter_code
_entity_poly.pdbx_strand_id
1 'polypeptide(L)'
;MARSWHFLNLYGFLINGFLFVVLFFCTDQWHRLIPTSWDILPQAWNTFVHYVTLHMPNEPNGFFQYNPLQQLGYFGVIFVMAPLSMLTGMAMSPALDNRFPWFPKLFGGRQAARSLHFLLLVGYLSFLVVHVSLVVVTGFIRNMNHIVTGMDDHNPIGMVIGLIAIGFVVASWAFAHFIAWRFPREVQHLHRFLAVPFLNVLDRFQPREQYTKEDISPFFWPNGKLPVSDEWKHLADGGFKNFQLKIGGLVEHPLSLSLDDLKHLERHEQISFHHCIQGWSGIAHWAGVPMSKIIELVKPLPEAKVVAFISFGEGLYGGIYYDTQTVDNVLKAECILAYEMNYQPLTEVYGAPLRLRVENQLGYKMVKWIASIDFVKSEEDLGKGQGGKNEDDEYFDLLPNI
;
A
#
# COMPACT_ATOMS: atom_id res chain seq x y z
N MET A 1 0.95 10.98 4.37
CA MET A 1 0.82 11.99 3.31
C MET A 1 1.04 11.42 1.90
N ALA A 2 2.21 10.87 1.53
CA ALA A 2 2.49 10.40 0.17
C ALA A 2 1.48 9.35 -0.35
N ARG A 3 1.12 8.36 0.48
CA ARG A 3 0.11 7.34 0.13
C ARG A 3 -1.27 7.97 -0.12
N SER A 4 -1.72 8.85 0.76
CA SER A 4 -3.02 9.54 0.61
C SER A 4 -3.06 10.39 -0.65
N TRP A 5 -1.98 11.12 -0.94
CA TRP A 5 -1.84 11.89 -2.16
C TRP A 5 -1.86 11.02 -3.42
N HIS A 6 -1.16 9.87 -3.41
CA HIS A 6 -1.15 8.92 -4.52
C HIS A 6 -2.57 8.39 -4.82
N PHE A 7 -3.30 7.92 -3.80
CA PHE A 7 -4.66 7.41 -3.99
C PHE A 7 -5.66 8.51 -4.38
N LEU A 8 -5.51 9.75 -3.87
CA LEU A 8 -6.36 10.86 -4.27
C LEU A 8 -6.22 11.15 -5.77
N ASN A 9 -4.98 11.17 -6.28
CA ASN A 9 -4.72 11.37 -7.71
C ASN A 9 -5.12 10.14 -8.56
N LEU A 10 -5.10 8.93 -7.99
CA LEU A 10 -5.56 7.74 -8.69
C LEU A 10 -7.01 7.85 -9.13
N TYR A 11 -7.90 8.43 -8.31
CA TYR A 11 -9.30 8.63 -8.72
C TYR A 11 -9.42 9.54 -9.94
N GLY A 12 -8.67 10.64 -9.95
CA GLY A 12 -8.59 11.52 -11.12
C GLY A 12 -8.08 10.77 -12.36
N PHE A 13 -7.04 9.97 -12.21
CA PHE A 13 -6.48 9.15 -13.28
C PHE A 13 -7.50 8.13 -13.83
N LEU A 14 -8.20 7.41 -12.95
CA LEU A 14 -9.20 6.41 -13.35
C LEU A 14 -10.41 7.05 -14.04
N ILE A 15 -10.95 8.12 -13.49
CA ILE A 15 -12.12 8.83 -14.06
C ILE A 15 -11.74 9.41 -15.43
N ASN A 16 -10.63 10.13 -15.51
CA ASN A 16 -10.17 10.72 -16.77
C ASN A 16 -9.83 9.65 -17.80
N GLY A 17 -9.14 8.57 -17.39
CA GLY A 17 -8.81 7.45 -18.28
C GLY A 17 -10.04 6.73 -18.81
N PHE A 18 -11.04 6.50 -17.97
CA PHE A 18 -12.31 5.91 -18.38
C PHE A 18 -13.06 6.80 -19.38
N LEU A 19 -13.21 8.08 -19.06
CA LEU A 19 -13.86 9.04 -19.95
C LEU A 19 -13.13 9.16 -21.29
N PHE A 20 -11.79 9.21 -21.25
CA PHE A 20 -10.97 9.24 -22.46
C PHE A 20 -11.24 8.01 -23.32
N VAL A 21 -11.19 6.78 -22.78
CA VAL A 21 -11.40 5.55 -23.52
C VAL A 21 -12.80 5.50 -24.11
N VAL A 22 -13.84 5.85 -23.34
CA VAL A 22 -15.21 5.88 -23.83
C VAL A 22 -15.36 6.86 -24.98
N LEU A 23 -14.93 8.11 -24.80
CA LEU A 23 -15.03 9.14 -25.83
C LEU A 23 -14.20 8.76 -27.08
N PHE A 24 -13.02 8.22 -26.89
CA PHE A 24 -12.12 7.80 -27.96
C PHE A 24 -12.76 6.79 -28.91
N PHE A 25 -13.46 5.80 -28.38
CA PHE A 25 -14.17 4.82 -29.20
C PHE A 25 -15.52 5.35 -29.71
N CYS A 26 -16.28 6.08 -28.89
CA CYS A 26 -17.58 6.63 -29.30
C CYS A 26 -17.48 7.71 -30.38
N THR A 27 -16.36 8.43 -30.45
CA THR A 27 -16.13 9.49 -31.47
C THR A 27 -15.30 9.01 -32.65
N ASP A 28 -15.04 7.73 -32.77
CA ASP A 28 -14.25 7.12 -33.85
C ASP A 28 -12.80 7.64 -33.97
N GLN A 29 -12.26 8.16 -32.85
CA GLN A 29 -10.89 8.72 -32.82
C GLN A 29 -9.80 7.64 -32.65
N TRP A 30 -10.18 6.38 -32.55
CA TRP A 30 -9.25 5.28 -32.32
C TRP A 30 -8.22 5.10 -33.44
N HIS A 31 -8.58 5.44 -34.70
CA HIS A 31 -7.67 5.41 -35.85
C HIS A 31 -6.43 6.26 -35.69
N ARG A 32 -6.51 7.33 -34.89
CA ARG A 32 -5.38 8.24 -34.65
C ARG A 32 -4.28 7.62 -33.82
N LEU A 33 -4.63 6.72 -32.88
CA LEU A 33 -3.71 6.18 -31.88
C LEU A 33 -3.38 4.71 -32.10
N ILE A 34 -4.34 3.91 -32.58
CA ILE A 34 -4.13 2.46 -32.74
C ILE A 34 -3.47 2.19 -34.09
N PRO A 35 -2.23 1.66 -34.11
CA PRO A 35 -1.56 1.30 -35.35
C PRO A 35 -2.28 0.11 -36.00
N THR A 36 -2.57 0.22 -37.28
CA THR A 36 -3.27 -0.84 -38.08
C THR A 36 -2.36 -1.55 -39.06
N SER A 37 -1.12 -1.08 -39.28
CA SER A 37 -0.12 -1.69 -40.15
C SER A 37 1.25 -1.78 -39.47
N TRP A 38 1.99 -2.84 -39.77
CA TRP A 38 3.38 -3.00 -39.34
C TRP A 38 4.35 -2.00 -39.99
N ASP A 39 3.96 -1.36 -41.09
CA ASP A 39 4.75 -0.32 -41.77
C ASP A 39 5.00 0.91 -40.86
N ILE A 40 4.22 1.04 -39.82
CA ILE A 40 4.42 2.12 -38.83
C ILE A 40 5.80 2.04 -38.18
N LEU A 41 6.39 0.87 -38.00
CA LEU A 41 7.69 0.70 -37.34
C LEU A 41 8.84 1.37 -38.13
N PRO A 42 9.07 1.04 -39.43
CA PRO A 42 10.09 1.74 -40.21
C PRO A 42 9.78 3.24 -40.38
N GLN A 43 8.51 3.63 -40.49
CA GLN A 43 8.11 5.03 -40.57
C GLN A 43 8.41 5.79 -39.30
N ALA A 44 8.12 5.18 -38.12
CA ALA A 44 8.46 5.77 -36.82
C ALA A 44 9.97 5.88 -36.61
N TRP A 45 10.75 4.89 -37.07
CA TRP A 45 12.20 4.97 -37.07
C TRP A 45 12.72 6.14 -37.90
N ASN A 46 12.22 6.33 -39.12
CA ASN A 46 12.57 7.47 -39.95
C ASN A 46 12.23 8.81 -39.25
N THR A 47 11.05 8.91 -38.67
CA THR A 47 10.63 10.10 -37.90
C THR A 47 11.58 10.35 -36.72
N PHE A 48 11.97 9.30 -35.98
CA PHE A 48 12.94 9.38 -34.90
C PHE A 48 14.29 9.91 -35.37
N VAL A 49 14.82 9.37 -36.48
CA VAL A 49 16.09 9.84 -37.08
C VAL A 49 16.01 11.32 -37.44
N HIS A 50 14.90 11.78 -38.00
CA HIS A 50 14.70 13.20 -38.30
C HIS A 50 14.79 14.06 -37.05
N TYR A 51 14.13 13.68 -35.94
CA TYR A 51 14.22 14.44 -34.70
C TYR A 51 15.65 14.46 -34.11
N VAL A 52 16.33 13.31 -34.08
CA VAL A 52 17.70 13.20 -33.53
C VAL A 52 18.71 13.98 -34.35
N THR A 53 18.50 14.06 -35.67
CA THR A 53 19.36 14.84 -36.57
C THR A 53 18.94 16.32 -36.68
N LEU A 54 17.99 16.77 -35.88
CA LEU A 54 17.44 18.15 -35.87
C LEU A 54 16.81 18.58 -37.20
N HIS A 55 16.46 17.63 -38.05
CA HIS A 55 15.67 17.88 -39.25
C HIS A 55 14.20 17.68 -38.92
N MET A 56 13.53 18.75 -38.45
CA MET A 56 12.15 18.64 -38.01
C MET A 56 11.25 18.20 -39.17
N PRO A 57 10.52 17.06 -39.04
CA PRO A 57 9.62 16.60 -40.08
C PRO A 57 8.43 17.56 -40.20
N ASN A 58 7.82 17.62 -41.39
CA ASN A 58 6.52 18.27 -41.55
C ASN A 58 5.48 17.48 -40.72
N GLU A 59 5.05 18.09 -39.64
CA GLU A 59 4.08 17.47 -38.74
C GLU A 59 2.65 17.70 -39.26
N PRO A 60 1.82 16.67 -39.33
CA PRO A 60 0.40 16.84 -39.60
C PRO A 60 -0.27 17.60 -38.46
N ASN A 61 -1.47 18.16 -38.73
CA ASN A 61 -2.28 18.72 -37.66
C ASN A 61 -2.63 17.60 -36.64
N GLY A 62 -2.03 17.68 -35.47
CA GLY A 62 -2.15 16.67 -34.40
C GLY A 62 -3.57 16.48 -33.86
N PHE A 63 -4.50 17.36 -34.18
CA PHE A 63 -5.90 17.17 -33.87
C PHE A 63 -6.54 16.04 -34.72
N PHE A 64 -6.13 15.93 -35.98
CA PHE A 64 -6.70 14.94 -36.92
C PHE A 64 -5.82 13.71 -37.10
N GLN A 65 -4.49 13.88 -37.08
CA GLN A 65 -3.56 12.81 -37.36
C GLN A 65 -2.26 13.00 -36.58
N TYR A 66 -1.67 11.90 -36.14
CA TYR A 66 -0.33 11.86 -35.56
C TYR A 66 0.70 11.37 -36.57
N ASN A 67 1.94 11.80 -36.44
CA ASN A 67 3.04 11.17 -37.14
C ASN A 67 3.29 9.75 -36.57
N PRO A 68 3.97 8.85 -37.29
CA PRO A 68 4.15 7.45 -36.87
C PRO A 68 4.81 7.29 -35.49
N LEU A 69 5.77 8.15 -35.14
CA LEU A 69 6.44 8.11 -33.83
C LEU A 69 5.52 8.58 -32.70
N GLN A 70 4.75 9.64 -32.93
CA GLN A 70 3.73 10.12 -32.01
C GLN A 70 2.65 9.06 -31.77
N GLN A 71 2.17 8.40 -32.84
CA GLN A 71 1.16 7.36 -32.75
C GLN A 71 1.64 6.20 -31.87
N LEU A 72 2.86 5.69 -32.10
CA LEU A 72 3.44 4.62 -31.27
C LEU A 72 3.69 5.08 -29.82
N GLY A 73 4.19 6.28 -29.63
CA GLY A 73 4.46 6.82 -28.29
C GLY A 73 3.17 6.94 -27.47
N TYR A 74 2.12 7.54 -28.06
CA TYR A 74 0.84 7.69 -27.36
C TYR A 74 0.12 6.35 -27.15
N PHE A 75 0.17 5.45 -28.16
CA PHE A 75 -0.32 4.08 -28.00
C PHE A 75 0.36 3.36 -26.82
N GLY A 76 1.69 3.44 -26.76
CA GLY A 76 2.47 2.84 -25.67
C GLY A 76 2.09 3.39 -24.30
N VAL A 77 1.94 4.71 -24.17
CA VAL A 77 1.57 5.34 -22.90
C VAL A 77 0.14 4.98 -22.48
N ILE A 78 -0.82 5.06 -23.40
CA ILE A 78 -2.24 4.94 -23.06
C ILE A 78 -2.67 3.47 -22.95
N PHE A 79 -2.26 2.62 -23.88
CA PHE A 79 -2.78 1.25 -23.97
C PHE A 79 -1.83 0.18 -23.42
N VAL A 80 -0.56 0.53 -23.14
CA VAL A 80 0.40 -0.39 -22.52
C VAL A 80 0.76 0.06 -21.11
N MET A 81 1.35 1.25 -20.97
CA MET A 81 1.86 1.70 -19.69
C MET A 81 0.74 1.99 -18.67
N ALA A 82 -0.38 2.60 -19.09
CA ALA A 82 -1.46 2.91 -18.17
C ALA A 82 -2.15 1.67 -17.60
N PRO A 83 -2.60 0.68 -18.40
CA PRO A 83 -3.13 -0.57 -17.88
C PRO A 83 -2.11 -1.34 -17.04
N LEU A 84 -0.84 -1.38 -17.47
CA LEU A 84 0.21 -2.08 -16.73
C LEU A 84 0.49 -1.42 -15.38
N SER A 85 0.40 -0.08 -15.27
CA SER A 85 0.50 0.64 -14.00
C SER A 85 -0.64 0.27 -13.05
N MET A 86 -1.86 0.15 -13.56
CA MET A 86 -3.01 -0.30 -12.76
C MET A 86 -2.83 -1.74 -12.28
N LEU A 87 -2.48 -2.65 -13.18
CA LEU A 87 -2.29 -4.08 -12.86
C LEU A 87 -1.15 -4.29 -11.85
N THR A 88 -0.02 -3.61 -12.03
CA THR A 88 1.09 -3.69 -11.07
C THR A 88 0.74 -3.03 -9.74
N GLY A 89 -0.02 -1.94 -9.74
CA GLY A 89 -0.57 -1.32 -8.52
C GLY A 89 -1.47 -2.27 -7.75
N MET A 90 -2.39 -2.94 -8.45
CA MET A 90 -3.27 -3.97 -7.87
C MET A 90 -2.47 -5.18 -7.35
N ALA A 91 -1.43 -5.62 -8.06
CA ALA A 91 -0.57 -6.73 -7.63
C ALA A 91 0.22 -6.44 -6.34
N MET A 92 0.38 -5.16 -5.98
CA MET A 92 0.98 -4.77 -4.70
C MET A 92 -0.01 -4.79 -3.53
N SER A 93 -1.32 -4.91 -3.78
CA SER A 93 -2.35 -4.93 -2.74
C SER A 93 -2.27 -6.21 -1.90
N PRO A 94 -2.08 -6.13 -0.57
CA PRO A 94 -2.11 -7.30 0.31
C PRO A 94 -3.42 -8.06 0.23
N ALA A 95 -4.55 -7.35 0.15
CA ALA A 95 -5.87 -7.97 0.06
C ALA A 95 -6.07 -8.81 -1.20
N LEU A 96 -5.48 -8.40 -2.33
CA LEU A 96 -5.49 -9.17 -3.57
C LEU A 96 -4.48 -10.31 -3.56
N ASP A 97 -3.27 -10.08 -3.03
CA ASP A 97 -2.23 -11.10 -2.91
C ASP A 97 -2.68 -12.28 -2.04
N ASN A 98 -3.36 -11.98 -0.93
CA ASN A 98 -3.86 -12.98 0.00
C ASN A 98 -4.96 -13.86 -0.64
N ARG A 99 -5.84 -13.29 -1.47
CA ARG A 99 -6.96 -14.01 -2.10
C ARG A 99 -6.59 -14.62 -3.46
N PHE A 100 -5.75 -13.95 -4.22
CA PHE A 100 -5.36 -14.33 -5.58
C PHE A 100 -3.83 -14.38 -5.73
N PRO A 101 -3.12 -15.29 -5.05
CA PRO A 101 -1.65 -15.33 -5.03
C PRO A 101 -1.03 -15.58 -6.42
N TRP A 102 -1.82 -16.11 -7.37
CA TRP A 102 -1.40 -16.27 -8.77
C TRP A 102 -1.20 -14.91 -9.47
N PHE A 103 -1.97 -13.88 -9.09
CA PHE A 103 -1.97 -12.59 -9.77
C PHE A 103 -0.65 -11.82 -9.62
N PRO A 104 -0.10 -11.57 -8.43
CA PRO A 104 1.25 -11.00 -8.31
C PRO A 104 2.34 -11.88 -8.94
N LYS A 105 2.17 -13.20 -8.96
CA LYS A 105 3.13 -14.13 -9.58
C LYS A 105 3.29 -13.89 -11.08
N LEU A 106 2.28 -13.35 -11.78
CA LEU A 106 2.38 -12.95 -13.20
C LEU A 106 3.49 -11.91 -13.42
N PHE A 107 3.80 -11.12 -12.41
CA PHE A 107 4.84 -10.09 -12.43
C PHE A 107 6.14 -10.54 -11.74
N GLY A 108 6.24 -11.81 -11.30
CA GLY A 108 7.36 -12.29 -10.50
C GLY A 108 7.21 -12.01 -8.99
N GLY A 109 5.98 -11.78 -8.52
CA GLY A 109 5.64 -11.48 -7.13
C GLY A 109 5.51 -9.98 -6.83
N ARG A 110 5.06 -9.64 -5.61
CA ARG A 110 4.80 -8.25 -5.19
C ARG A 110 6.01 -7.32 -5.36
N GLN A 111 7.22 -7.79 -5.08
CA GLN A 111 8.42 -6.97 -5.19
C GLN A 111 8.78 -6.66 -6.64
N ALA A 112 8.63 -7.64 -7.53
CA ALA A 112 8.85 -7.41 -8.96
C ALA A 112 7.76 -6.50 -9.55
N ALA A 113 6.49 -6.68 -9.14
CA ALA A 113 5.40 -5.77 -9.50
C ALA A 113 5.70 -4.31 -9.06
N ARG A 114 6.23 -4.12 -7.84
CA ARG A 114 6.66 -2.81 -7.32
C ARG A 114 7.77 -2.20 -8.16
N SER A 115 8.78 -2.99 -8.52
CA SER A 115 9.89 -2.53 -9.36
C SER A 115 9.41 -2.14 -10.75
N LEU A 116 8.51 -2.93 -11.35
CA LEU A 116 7.91 -2.61 -12.64
C LEU A 116 7.05 -1.34 -12.56
N HIS A 117 6.25 -1.18 -11.50
CA HIS A 117 5.46 0.04 -11.27
C HIS A 117 6.35 1.29 -11.19
N PHE A 118 7.50 1.18 -10.53
CA PHE A 118 8.47 2.27 -10.47
C PHE A 118 9.11 2.56 -11.86
N LEU A 119 9.45 1.52 -12.62
CA LEU A 119 9.98 1.70 -13.99
C LEU A 119 8.95 2.37 -14.91
N LEU A 120 7.66 2.07 -14.74
CA LEU A 120 6.60 2.77 -15.47
C LEU A 120 6.54 4.26 -15.11
N LEU A 121 6.74 4.62 -13.83
CA LEU A 121 6.87 6.03 -13.43
C LEU A 121 8.04 6.70 -14.16
N VAL A 122 9.21 6.05 -14.21
CA VAL A 122 10.36 6.58 -14.96
C VAL A 122 10.01 6.74 -16.44
N GLY A 123 9.31 5.77 -17.03
CA GLY A 123 8.82 5.85 -18.41
C GLY A 123 7.86 7.04 -18.64
N TYR A 124 6.90 7.26 -17.74
CA TYR A 124 6.01 8.44 -17.83
C TYR A 124 6.75 9.76 -17.74
N LEU A 125 7.69 9.88 -16.80
CA LEU A 125 8.49 11.10 -16.67
C LEU A 125 9.36 11.35 -17.90
N SER A 126 9.98 10.31 -18.44
CA SER A 126 10.77 10.40 -19.67
C SER A 126 9.89 10.82 -20.85
N PHE A 127 8.73 10.18 -21.01
CA PHE A 127 7.77 10.55 -22.04
C PHE A 127 7.32 12.00 -21.89
N LEU A 128 6.98 12.45 -20.67
CA LEU A 128 6.54 13.82 -20.41
C LEU A 128 7.61 14.84 -20.80
N VAL A 129 8.87 14.61 -20.40
CA VAL A 129 9.98 15.51 -20.73
C VAL A 129 10.17 15.59 -22.24
N VAL A 130 10.24 14.46 -22.92
CA VAL A 130 10.42 14.43 -24.40
C VAL A 130 9.23 15.08 -25.10
N HIS A 131 8.00 14.72 -24.70
CA HIS A 131 6.77 15.24 -25.28
C HIS A 131 6.68 16.77 -25.18
N VAL A 132 6.85 17.30 -23.95
CA VAL A 132 6.79 18.75 -23.73
C VAL A 132 7.90 19.46 -24.49
N SER A 133 9.13 18.91 -24.52
CA SER A 133 10.24 19.48 -25.27
C SER A 133 9.94 19.55 -26.77
N LEU A 134 9.37 18.49 -27.34
CA LEU A 134 8.98 18.48 -28.76
C LEU A 134 7.87 19.48 -29.05
N VAL A 135 6.81 19.55 -28.21
CA VAL A 135 5.73 20.55 -28.35
C VAL A 135 6.26 21.97 -28.40
N VAL A 136 7.27 22.26 -27.57
CA VAL A 136 7.89 23.59 -27.51
C VAL A 136 8.77 23.85 -28.74
N VAL A 137 9.66 22.91 -29.08
CA VAL A 137 10.68 23.09 -30.13
C VAL A 137 10.07 23.08 -31.53
N THR A 138 9.04 22.28 -31.77
CA THR A 138 8.39 22.19 -33.09
C THR A 138 7.34 23.26 -33.35
N GLY A 139 7.11 24.16 -32.42
CA GLY A 139 6.24 25.34 -32.60
C GLY A 139 5.10 25.38 -31.57
N PHE A 140 5.40 25.96 -30.41
CA PHE A 140 4.51 25.91 -29.23
C PHE A 140 3.10 26.45 -29.52
N ILE A 141 2.96 27.61 -30.15
CA ILE A 141 1.64 28.24 -30.42
C ILE A 141 0.80 27.33 -31.34
N ARG A 142 1.41 26.89 -32.45
CA ARG A 142 0.76 25.99 -33.42
C ARG A 142 0.33 24.67 -32.77
N ASN A 143 1.22 24.03 -32.01
CA ASN A 143 0.93 22.77 -31.34
C ASN A 143 -0.17 22.93 -30.28
N MET A 144 -0.20 24.02 -29.56
CA MET A 144 -1.28 24.32 -28.62
C MET A 144 -2.62 24.53 -29.35
N ASN A 145 -2.63 25.15 -30.53
CA ASN A 145 -3.82 25.26 -31.37
C ASN A 145 -4.29 23.89 -31.88
N HIS A 146 -3.37 22.99 -32.28
CA HIS A 146 -3.72 21.61 -32.65
C HIS A 146 -4.40 20.88 -31.47
N ILE A 147 -3.88 21.02 -30.25
CA ILE A 147 -4.39 20.32 -29.07
C ILE A 147 -5.77 20.88 -28.65
N VAL A 148 -5.96 22.19 -28.67
CA VAL A 148 -7.10 22.86 -28.03
C VAL A 148 -8.23 23.16 -29.00
N THR A 149 -7.90 23.66 -30.18
CA THR A 149 -8.87 24.19 -31.16
C THR A 149 -8.95 23.37 -32.45
N GLY A 150 -7.98 22.51 -32.72
CA GLY A 150 -7.84 21.77 -33.97
C GLY A 150 -7.41 22.64 -35.17
N MET A 151 -7.04 23.90 -34.92
CA MET A 151 -6.61 24.83 -35.98
C MET A 151 -5.10 24.72 -36.21
N ASP A 152 -4.70 24.81 -37.48
CA ASP A 152 -3.29 24.84 -37.89
C ASP A 152 -2.85 26.29 -38.22
N ASP A 153 -2.83 27.11 -37.19
CA ASP A 153 -2.47 28.52 -37.30
C ASP A 153 -1.57 28.98 -36.12
N HIS A 154 -1.21 30.25 -36.13
CA HIS A 154 -0.42 30.89 -35.06
C HIS A 154 -1.24 31.84 -34.19
N ASN A 155 -2.56 31.70 -34.15
CA ASN A 155 -3.41 32.49 -33.28
C ASN A 155 -3.10 32.09 -31.80
N PRO A 156 -2.86 33.05 -30.89
CA PRO A 156 -2.51 32.75 -29.51
C PRO A 156 -3.64 32.16 -28.66
N ILE A 157 -4.89 32.06 -29.19
CA ILE A 157 -6.05 31.67 -28.42
C ILE A 157 -5.95 30.23 -27.86
N GLY A 158 -5.48 29.28 -28.69
CA GLY A 158 -5.28 27.91 -28.26
C GLY A 158 -4.20 27.79 -27.18
N MET A 159 -3.11 28.58 -27.33
CA MET A 159 -2.07 28.66 -26.30
C MET A 159 -2.62 29.23 -24.99
N VAL A 160 -3.40 30.29 -25.02
CA VAL A 160 -3.97 30.92 -23.81
C VAL A 160 -4.90 29.91 -23.09
N ILE A 161 -5.81 29.29 -23.82
CA ILE A 161 -6.74 28.28 -23.24
C ILE A 161 -5.96 27.10 -22.68
N GLY A 162 -4.98 26.58 -23.42
CA GLY A 162 -4.14 25.48 -22.99
C GLY A 162 -3.31 25.79 -21.74
N LEU A 163 -2.72 26.97 -21.64
CA LEU A 163 -2.00 27.42 -20.45
C LEU A 163 -2.95 27.56 -19.24
N ILE A 164 -4.16 28.05 -19.44
CA ILE A 164 -5.19 28.08 -18.38
C ILE A 164 -5.51 26.67 -17.91
N ALA A 165 -5.72 25.72 -18.85
CA ALA A 165 -6.01 24.32 -18.50
C ALA A 165 -4.83 23.66 -17.75
N ILE A 166 -3.59 23.88 -18.19
CA ILE A 166 -2.39 23.41 -17.47
C ILE A 166 -2.32 24.04 -16.07
N GLY A 167 -2.57 25.35 -15.97
CA GLY A 167 -2.62 26.05 -14.68
C GLY A 167 -3.67 25.45 -13.74
N PHE A 168 -4.84 25.10 -14.26
CA PHE A 168 -5.89 24.42 -13.48
C PHE A 168 -5.44 23.03 -12.99
N VAL A 169 -4.78 22.23 -13.85
CA VAL A 169 -4.24 20.91 -13.44
C VAL A 169 -3.18 21.06 -12.35
N VAL A 170 -2.23 22.00 -12.51
CA VAL A 170 -1.19 22.27 -11.50
C VAL A 170 -1.82 22.75 -10.18
N ALA A 171 -2.80 23.64 -10.25
CA ALA A 171 -3.51 24.13 -9.09
C ALA A 171 -4.30 22.99 -8.37
N SER A 172 -4.91 22.09 -9.15
CA SER A 172 -5.61 20.90 -8.61
C SER A 172 -4.66 19.96 -7.89
N TRP A 173 -3.46 19.73 -8.42
CA TRP A 173 -2.43 18.93 -7.76
C TRP A 173 -1.91 19.60 -6.48
N ALA A 174 -1.65 20.91 -6.53
CA ALA A 174 -1.24 21.66 -5.34
C ALA A 174 -2.34 21.63 -4.26
N PHE A 175 -3.59 21.76 -4.65
CA PHE A 175 -4.75 21.65 -3.76
C PHE A 175 -4.87 20.24 -3.17
N ALA A 176 -4.75 19.18 -3.99
CA ALA A 176 -4.74 17.79 -3.51
C ALA A 176 -3.60 17.54 -2.52
N HIS A 177 -2.41 18.10 -2.77
CA HIS A 177 -1.28 18.04 -1.84
C HIS A 177 -1.61 18.76 -0.53
N PHE A 178 -2.15 19.97 -0.59
CA PHE A 178 -2.56 20.76 0.57
C PHE A 178 -3.60 20.00 1.42
N ILE A 179 -4.64 19.45 0.79
CA ILE A 179 -5.68 18.66 1.48
C ILE A 179 -5.07 17.42 2.14
N ALA A 180 -4.25 16.65 1.41
CA ALA A 180 -3.60 15.45 1.95
C ALA A 180 -2.64 15.75 3.11
N TRP A 181 -2.06 16.97 3.15
CA TRP A 181 -1.18 17.43 4.23
C TRP A 181 -1.95 18.00 5.41
N ARG A 182 -2.97 18.83 5.15
CA ARG A 182 -3.68 19.57 6.20
C ARG A 182 -4.79 18.75 6.86
N PHE A 183 -5.41 17.83 6.11
CA PHE A 183 -6.55 17.03 6.52
C PHE A 183 -6.32 15.53 6.23
N PRO A 184 -5.24 14.92 6.78
CA PRO A 184 -4.87 13.55 6.43
C PRO A 184 -5.91 12.50 6.88
N ARG A 185 -6.63 12.76 7.98
CA ARG A 185 -7.67 11.85 8.49
C ARG A 185 -8.92 11.86 7.63
N GLU A 186 -9.38 13.02 7.22
CA GLU A 186 -10.52 13.19 6.34
C GLU A 186 -10.27 12.52 4.98
N VAL A 187 -9.06 12.69 4.44
CA VAL A 187 -8.64 11.99 3.22
C VAL A 187 -8.61 10.48 3.43
N GLN A 188 -8.16 10.00 4.58
CA GLN A 188 -8.16 8.58 4.93
C GLN A 188 -9.60 8.03 5.03
N HIS A 189 -10.52 8.77 5.67
CA HIS A 189 -11.95 8.41 5.72
C HIS A 189 -12.58 8.35 4.34
N LEU A 190 -12.28 9.33 3.47
CA LEU A 190 -12.74 9.31 2.08
C LEU A 190 -12.25 8.07 1.33
N HIS A 191 -10.96 7.75 1.43
CA HIS A 191 -10.40 6.55 0.79
C HIS A 191 -11.08 5.27 1.30
N ARG A 192 -11.29 5.16 2.60
CA ARG A 192 -12.00 4.04 3.20
C ARG A 192 -13.42 3.93 2.67
N PHE A 193 -14.17 5.02 2.67
CA PHE A 193 -15.52 5.05 2.12
C PHE A 193 -15.60 4.58 0.67
N LEU A 194 -14.66 5.03 -0.18
CA LEU A 194 -14.60 4.62 -1.59
C LEU A 194 -14.09 3.18 -1.78
N ALA A 195 -13.26 2.66 -0.86
CA ALA A 195 -12.74 1.30 -0.94
C ALA A 195 -13.70 0.24 -0.40
N VAL A 196 -14.59 0.58 0.56
CA VAL A 196 -15.50 -0.38 1.20
C VAL A 196 -16.32 -1.21 0.22
N PRO A 197 -16.97 -0.66 -0.83
CA PRO A 197 -17.72 -1.48 -1.77
C PRO A 197 -16.86 -2.54 -2.48
N PHE A 198 -15.62 -2.19 -2.80
CA PHE A 198 -14.67 -3.12 -3.41
C PHE A 198 -14.20 -4.19 -2.42
N LEU A 199 -13.89 -3.81 -1.19
CA LEU A 199 -13.54 -4.74 -0.11
C LEU A 199 -14.68 -5.73 0.16
N ASN A 200 -15.92 -5.27 0.22
CA ASN A 200 -17.11 -6.15 0.40
C ASN A 200 -17.27 -7.16 -0.75
N VAL A 201 -16.84 -6.81 -1.97
CA VAL A 201 -16.78 -7.78 -3.07
C VAL A 201 -15.64 -8.77 -2.84
N LEU A 202 -14.48 -8.33 -2.42
CA LEU A 202 -13.33 -9.19 -2.13
C LEU A 202 -13.61 -10.15 -0.98
N ASP A 203 -14.40 -9.76 0.02
CA ASP A 203 -14.76 -10.62 1.17
C ASP A 203 -15.59 -11.86 0.78
N ARG A 204 -16.14 -11.88 -0.45
CA ARG A 204 -16.78 -13.08 -1.02
C ARG A 204 -15.78 -14.15 -1.47
N PHE A 205 -14.52 -13.77 -1.61
CA PHE A 205 -13.43 -14.67 -1.99
C PHE A 205 -12.61 -14.98 -0.75
N GLN A 206 -12.62 -16.26 -0.35
CA GLN A 206 -11.85 -16.71 0.80
C GLN A 206 -10.35 -16.56 0.53
N PRO A 207 -9.56 -16.09 1.50
CA PRO A 207 -8.11 -16.16 1.43
C PRO A 207 -7.65 -17.64 1.36
N ARG A 208 -6.41 -17.87 0.94
CA ARG A 208 -5.80 -19.20 1.04
C ARG A 208 -5.65 -19.58 2.53
N GLU A 209 -6.44 -20.52 2.99
CA GLU A 209 -6.57 -20.87 4.42
C GLU A 209 -5.37 -21.66 4.97
N GLN A 210 -4.67 -22.41 4.13
CA GLN A 210 -3.62 -23.32 4.60
C GLN A 210 -2.33 -23.17 3.81
N TYR A 211 -1.26 -22.89 4.54
CA TYR A 211 0.11 -22.99 4.08
C TYR A 211 0.77 -24.20 4.72
N THR A 212 1.67 -24.84 3.99
CA THR A 212 2.41 -26.02 4.44
C THR A 212 3.84 -25.64 4.83
N LYS A 213 4.56 -26.58 5.40
CA LYS A 213 5.96 -26.38 5.79
C LYS A 213 6.85 -26.01 4.60
N GLU A 214 6.50 -26.51 3.42
CA GLU A 214 7.21 -26.25 2.15
C GLU A 214 6.99 -24.82 1.63
N ASP A 215 5.91 -24.17 2.08
CA ASP A 215 5.61 -22.77 1.71
C ASP A 215 6.41 -21.76 2.57
N ILE A 216 7.05 -22.19 3.68
CA ILE A 216 7.80 -21.29 4.57
C ILE A 216 8.89 -20.59 3.77
N SER A 217 8.89 -19.26 3.88
CA SER A 217 9.87 -18.44 3.17
C SER A 217 11.29 -18.73 3.68
N PRO A 218 12.28 -18.91 2.80
CA PRO A 218 13.66 -19.18 3.19
C PRO A 218 14.27 -18.02 3.98
N PHE A 219 13.69 -16.83 3.84
CA PHE A 219 14.08 -15.64 4.57
C PHE A 219 12.83 -14.83 4.97
N PHE A 220 12.77 -14.45 6.25
CA PHE A 220 11.74 -13.57 6.79
C PHE A 220 12.43 -12.28 7.24
N TRP A 221 12.10 -11.16 6.58
CA TRP A 221 12.79 -9.90 6.82
C TRP A 221 12.51 -9.36 8.23
N PRO A 222 13.52 -9.09 9.07
CA PRO A 222 13.30 -8.44 10.35
C PRO A 222 12.98 -6.97 10.14
N ASN A 223 12.04 -6.44 10.93
CA ASN A 223 11.72 -5.02 10.96
C ASN A 223 11.66 -4.50 12.39
N GLY A 224 11.70 -3.18 12.55
CA GLY A 224 11.74 -2.50 13.85
C GLY A 224 13.13 -2.52 14.48
N LYS A 225 13.31 -1.67 15.49
CA LYS A 225 14.54 -1.60 16.30
C LYS A 225 14.35 -2.41 17.56
N LEU A 226 15.40 -3.11 18.01
CA LEU A 226 15.38 -3.78 19.30
C LEU A 226 15.07 -2.77 20.42
N PRO A 227 14.34 -3.18 21.47
CA PRO A 227 14.14 -2.35 22.63
C PRO A 227 15.47 -1.94 23.26
N VAL A 228 15.52 -0.70 23.71
CA VAL A 228 16.75 -0.12 24.33
C VAL A 228 16.63 0.02 25.84
N SER A 229 15.45 -0.26 26.43
CA SER A 229 15.20 -0.18 27.86
C SER A 229 16.08 -1.16 28.65
N ASP A 230 16.56 -0.74 29.80
CA ASP A 230 17.41 -1.59 30.66
C ASP A 230 16.61 -2.80 31.17
N GLU A 231 15.31 -2.62 31.42
CA GLU A 231 14.40 -3.71 31.82
C GLU A 231 14.41 -4.83 30.78
N TRP A 232 14.18 -4.50 29.50
CA TRP A 232 14.17 -5.52 28.45
C TRP A 232 15.54 -6.17 28.25
N LYS A 233 16.64 -5.41 28.31
CA LYS A 233 17.99 -5.94 28.21
C LYS A 233 18.28 -6.95 29.32
N HIS A 234 17.94 -6.61 30.57
CA HIS A 234 18.08 -7.54 31.69
C HIS A 234 17.28 -8.82 31.51
N LEU A 235 16.07 -8.73 30.96
CA LEU A 235 15.26 -9.90 30.64
C LEU A 235 15.90 -10.74 29.52
N ALA A 236 16.40 -10.10 28.47
CA ALA A 236 17.06 -10.77 27.36
C ALA A 236 18.36 -11.46 27.78
N ASP A 237 19.23 -10.81 28.55
CA ASP A 237 20.45 -11.37 29.10
C ASP A 237 20.17 -12.59 29.98
N GLY A 238 19.03 -12.60 30.70
CA GLY A 238 18.54 -13.72 31.51
C GLY A 238 17.77 -14.80 30.71
N GLY A 239 17.71 -14.70 29.39
CA GLY A 239 16.95 -15.61 28.53
C GLY A 239 15.45 -15.55 28.81
N PHE A 240 14.94 -14.40 29.22
CA PHE A 240 13.55 -14.11 29.56
C PHE A 240 12.96 -14.98 30.68
N LYS A 241 13.76 -15.63 31.52
CA LYS A 241 13.29 -16.49 32.62
C LYS A 241 12.46 -15.74 33.66
N ASN A 242 12.76 -14.46 33.87
CA ASN A 242 12.07 -13.61 34.84
C ASN A 242 10.99 -12.73 34.19
N PHE A 243 10.67 -12.99 32.92
CA PHE A 243 9.62 -12.25 32.24
C PHE A 243 8.26 -12.55 32.84
N GLN A 244 7.47 -11.49 33.00
CA GLN A 244 6.09 -11.55 33.49
C GLN A 244 5.20 -10.72 32.57
N LEU A 245 4.30 -11.37 31.84
CA LEU A 245 3.25 -10.71 31.09
C LEU A 245 2.19 -10.20 32.03
N LYS A 246 2.06 -8.89 32.17
CA LYS A 246 1.00 -8.25 32.96
C LYS A 246 -0.24 -8.08 32.09
N ILE A 247 -1.39 -8.53 32.57
CA ILE A 247 -2.67 -8.40 31.90
C ILE A 247 -3.65 -7.71 32.84
N GLY A 248 -4.20 -6.58 32.41
CA GLY A 248 -5.03 -5.75 33.29
C GLY A 248 -6.04 -4.88 32.51
N GLY A 249 -6.39 -3.74 33.13
CA GLY A 249 -7.43 -2.86 32.64
C GLY A 249 -8.84 -3.31 33.03
N LEU A 250 -9.79 -3.24 32.12
CA LEU A 250 -11.21 -3.60 32.34
C LEU A 250 -11.42 -5.10 32.29
N VAL A 251 -10.93 -5.82 33.31
CA VAL A 251 -11.06 -7.28 33.47
C VAL A 251 -11.48 -7.64 34.88
N GLU A 252 -12.16 -8.80 35.04
CA GLU A 252 -12.52 -9.32 36.37
C GLU A 252 -11.29 -9.85 37.13
N HIS A 253 -10.36 -10.49 36.42
CA HIS A 253 -9.21 -11.18 36.96
C HIS A 253 -7.91 -10.70 36.34
N PRO A 254 -7.28 -9.61 36.85
CA PRO A 254 -5.95 -9.22 36.41
C PRO A 254 -4.93 -10.34 36.68
N LEU A 255 -4.05 -10.59 35.72
CA LEU A 255 -3.07 -11.69 35.80
C LEU A 255 -1.64 -11.20 35.56
N SER A 256 -0.70 -11.96 36.11
CA SER A 256 0.72 -11.87 35.76
C SER A 256 1.19 -13.30 35.45
N LEU A 257 1.60 -13.54 34.20
CA LEU A 257 1.96 -14.86 33.71
C LEU A 257 3.42 -14.89 33.27
N SER A 258 4.19 -15.85 33.79
CA SER A 258 5.54 -16.12 33.28
C SER A 258 5.48 -16.74 31.88
N LEU A 259 6.62 -16.78 31.19
CA LEU A 259 6.71 -17.45 29.91
C LEU A 259 6.42 -18.96 30.04
N ASP A 260 6.78 -19.55 31.17
CA ASP A 260 6.49 -20.97 31.43
C ASP A 260 5.01 -21.21 31.72
N ASP A 261 4.32 -20.30 32.45
CA ASP A 261 2.87 -20.37 32.61
C ASP A 261 2.16 -20.33 31.26
N LEU A 262 2.58 -19.44 30.37
CA LEU A 262 2.03 -19.34 29.01
C LEU A 262 2.23 -20.64 28.21
N LYS A 263 3.41 -21.28 28.32
CA LYS A 263 3.69 -22.54 27.63
C LYS A 263 2.90 -23.74 28.18
N HIS A 264 2.37 -23.65 29.41
CA HIS A 264 1.49 -24.67 30.00
C HIS A 264 0.04 -24.49 29.56
N LEU A 265 -0.34 -23.36 28.98
CA LEU A 265 -1.66 -23.18 28.38
C LEU A 265 -1.77 -23.93 27.05
N GLU A 266 -2.99 -23.98 26.51
CA GLU A 266 -3.24 -24.56 25.18
C GLU A 266 -2.35 -23.92 24.11
N ARG A 267 -1.56 -24.77 23.42
CA ARG A 267 -0.66 -24.32 22.35
C ARG A 267 -1.38 -24.42 21.01
N HIS A 268 -1.36 -23.32 20.25
CA HIS A 268 -1.83 -23.26 18.88
C HIS A 268 -0.66 -23.03 17.92
N GLU A 269 -0.70 -23.73 16.79
CA GLU A 269 0.29 -23.59 15.70
C GLU A 269 -0.38 -23.16 14.41
N GLN A 270 0.28 -22.28 13.67
CA GLN A 270 -0.17 -21.87 12.35
C GLN A 270 1.00 -21.54 11.43
N ILE A 271 0.84 -21.85 10.14
CA ILE A 271 1.74 -21.35 9.08
C ILE A 271 0.97 -20.32 8.32
N SER A 272 1.42 -19.08 8.36
CA SER A 272 0.64 -17.95 7.87
C SER A 272 1.44 -16.98 7.03
N PHE A 273 0.74 -16.24 6.18
CA PHE A 273 1.30 -15.26 5.26
C PHE A 273 1.28 -13.87 5.90
N HIS A 274 2.46 -13.34 6.16
CA HIS A 274 2.65 -12.02 6.73
C HIS A 274 2.81 -10.96 5.65
N HIS A 275 1.98 -9.93 5.72
CA HIS A 275 2.09 -8.75 4.85
C HIS A 275 2.63 -7.54 5.63
N CYS A 276 3.89 -7.18 5.37
CA CYS A 276 4.48 -6.00 5.97
C CYS A 276 4.05 -4.72 5.22
N ILE A 277 3.83 -3.62 5.97
CA ILE A 277 3.52 -2.31 5.39
C ILE A 277 4.67 -1.74 4.54
N GLN A 278 5.89 -2.20 4.76
CA GLN A 278 7.06 -1.83 3.95
C GLN A 278 7.04 -2.45 2.54
N GLY A 279 6.03 -3.27 2.21
CA GLY A 279 5.80 -3.81 0.88
C GLY A 279 6.42 -5.19 0.63
N TRP A 280 7.05 -5.82 1.61
CA TRP A 280 7.47 -7.22 1.52
C TRP A 280 6.44 -8.14 2.19
N SER A 281 6.48 -9.41 1.86
CA SER A 281 5.66 -10.45 2.46
C SER A 281 6.51 -11.71 2.70
N GLY A 282 6.10 -12.53 3.65
CA GLY A 282 6.76 -13.78 3.94
C GLY A 282 5.84 -14.75 4.69
N ILE A 283 6.05 -16.03 4.48
CA ILE A 283 5.34 -17.11 5.16
C ILE A 283 6.25 -17.64 6.26
N ALA A 284 5.70 -17.82 7.45
CA ALA A 284 6.42 -18.43 8.57
C ALA A 284 5.47 -19.27 9.42
N HIS A 285 6.05 -20.26 10.10
CA HIS A 285 5.37 -20.99 11.17
C HIS A 285 5.43 -20.19 12.47
N TRP A 286 4.33 -20.14 13.17
CA TRP A 286 4.19 -19.50 14.47
C TRP A 286 3.53 -20.45 15.45
N ALA A 287 3.98 -20.44 16.71
CA ALA A 287 3.31 -21.16 17.77
C ALA A 287 3.25 -20.32 19.05
N GLY A 288 2.15 -20.45 19.77
CA GLY A 288 1.88 -19.67 20.97
C GLY A 288 0.54 -19.97 21.59
N VAL A 289 0.06 -19.07 22.45
CA VAL A 289 -1.21 -19.16 23.15
C VAL A 289 -2.29 -18.41 22.38
N PRO A 290 -3.45 -19.03 22.07
CA PRO A 290 -4.58 -18.30 21.53
C PRO A 290 -5.03 -17.19 22.47
N MET A 291 -5.33 -16.01 21.92
CA MET A 291 -5.86 -14.89 22.72
C MET A 291 -7.20 -15.23 23.36
N SER A 292 -8.00 -16.12 22.78
CA SER A 292 -9.24 -16.63 23.38
C SER A 292 -9.02 -17.25 24.76
N LYS A 293 -7.89 -17.97 24.96
CA LYS A 293 -7.55 -18.56 26.27
C LYS A 293 -7.18 -17.49 27.30
N ILE A 294 -6.48 -16.46 26.88
CA ILE A 294 -6.20 -15.32 27.76
C ILE A 294 -7.51 -14.64 28.18
N ILE A 295 -8.43 -14.41 27.24
CA ILE A 295 -9.75 -13.82 27.49
C ILE A 295 -10.58 -14.67 28.45
N GLU A 296 -10.58 -16.00 28.29
CA GLU A 296 -11.26 -16.92 29.23
C GLU A 296 -10.75 -16.76 30.67
N LEU A 297 -9.44 -16.55 30.84
CA LEU A 297 -8.81 -16.40 32.16
C LEU A 297 -9.10 -15.04 32.81
N VAL A 298 -8.97 -13.94 32.04
CA VAL A 298 -9.06 -12.58 32.59
C VAL A 298 -10.51 -12.08 32.68
N LYS A 299 -11.42 -12.61 31.89
CA LYS A 299 -12.83 -12.23 31.79
C LYS A 299 -13.04 -10.73 31.62
N PRO A 300 -12.90 -10.20 30.41
CA PRO A 300 -13.10 -8.76 30.18
C PRO A 300 -14.49 -8.30 30.61
N LEU A 301 -14.56 -7.14 31.24
CA LEU A 301 -15.83 -6.50 31.60
C LEU A 301 -16.62 -6.12 30.33
N PRO A 302 -17.94 -6.00 30.39
CA PRO A 302 -18.78 -5.67 29.24
C PRO A 302 -18.42 -4.35 28.53
N GLU A 303 -17.80 -3.41 29.27
CA GLU A 303 -17.32 -2.13 28.77
C GLU A 303 -16.02 -2.23 27.98
N ALA A 304 -15.24 -3.31 28.18
CA ALA A 304 -14.00 -3.55 27.44
C ALA A 304 -14.31 -3.88 25.98
N LYS A 305 -13.96 -2.98 25.06
CA LYS A 305 -14.16 -3.17 23.62
C LYS A 305 -12.85 -3.34 22.88
N VAL A 306 -11.76 -2.90 23.48
CA VAL A 306 -10.44 -2.81 22.87
C VAL A 306 -9.40 -3.45 23.76
N VAL A 307 -8.47 -4.18 23.14
CA VAL A 307 -7.29 -4.78 23.78
C VAL A 307 -6.06 -4.05 23.28
N ALA A 308 -5.32 -3.42 24.18
CA ALA A 308 -4.06 -2.75 23.91
C ALA A 308 -2.88 -3.69 24.20
N PHE A 309 -1.98 -3.81 23.25
CA PHE A 309 -0.73 -4.55 23.39
C PHE A 309 0.41 -3.54 23.50
N ILE A 310 1.05 -3.49 24.64
CA ILE A 310 2.10 -2.53 24.96
C ILE A 310 3.46 -3.22 24.84
N SER A 311 4.38 -2.60 24.12
CA SER A 311 5.71 -3.13 23.82
C SER A 311 6.78 -2.60 24.75
N PHE A 312 7.86 -3.34 24.94
CA PHE A 312 9.14 -2.80 25.44
C PHE A 312 9.85 -1.90 24.41
N GLY A 313 9.45 -2.00 23.14
CA GLY A 313 10.04 -1.22 22.03
C GLY A 313 9.47 0.19 21.94
N GLU A 314 10.14 1.00 21.14
CA GLU A 314 9.75 2.38 20.86
C GLU A 314 9.18 2.54 19.48
N GLY A 315 8.30 3.53 19.29
CA GLY A 315 7.83 4.00 18.00
C GLY A 315 8.94 4.69 17.19
N LEU A 316 8.72 4.87 15.91
CA LEU A 316 9.70 5.49 14.99
C LEU A 316 10.12 6.90 15.46
N TYR A 317 9.20 7.64 16.03
CA TYR A 317 9.42 9.01 16.54
C TYR A 317 9.60 9.08 18.06
N GLY A 318 9.94 7.94 18.68
CA GLY A 318 10.09 7.81 20.12
C GLY A 318 8.79 7.50 20.86
N GLY A 319 8.90 7.28 22.18
CA GLY A 319 7.82 6.82 23.04
C GLY A 319 7.51 5.34 22.89
N ILE A 320 6.85 4.78 23.89
CA ILE A 320 6.51 3.36 23.94
C ILE A 320 5.63 2.97 22.73
N TYR A 321 6.02 1.90 22.04
CA TYR A 321 5.21 1.33 20.97
C TYR A 321 4.02 0.57 21.57
N TYR A 322 2.85 0.81 21.05
CA TYR A 322 1.64 0.06 21.35
C TYR A 322 0.76 -0.04 20.11
N ASP A 323 -0.15 -0.99 20.12
CA ASP A 323 -1.18 -1.12 19.12
C ASP A 323 -2.42 -1.79 19.70
N THR A 324 -3.57 -1.61 19.09
CA THR A 324 -4.85 -2.09 19.61
C THR A 324 -5.54 -3.06 18.65
N GLN A 325 -6.37 -3.90 19.24
CA GLN A 325 -7.30 -4.78 18.55
C GLN A 325 -8.68 -4.68 19.20
N THR A 326 -9.74 -4.91 18.43
CA THR A 326 -11.05 -5.13 19.06
C THR A 326 -11.08 -6.47 19.76
N VAL A 327 -11.85 -6.59 20.86
CA VAL A 327 -12.05 -7.86 21.56
C VAL A 327 -12.57 -8.92 20.60
N ASP A 328 -13.50 -8.59 19.70
CA ASP A 328 -14.04 -9.53 18.70
C ASP A 328 -12.96 -10.04 17.74
N ASN A 329 -11.96 -9.20 17.37
CA ASN A 329 -10.91 -9.63 16.47
C ASN A 329 -9.91 -10.57 17.14
N VAL A 330 -9.58 -10.34 18.41
CA VAL A 330 -8.64 -11.22 19.15
C VAL A 330 -9.25 -12.54 19.56
N LEU A 331 -10.58 -12.69 19.51
CA LEU A 331 -11.26 -13.96 19.73
C LEU A 331 -11.15 -14.93 18.54
N LYS A 332 -10.72 -14.48 17.38
CA LYS A 332 -10.52 -15.34 16.21
C LYS A 332 -9.38 -16.33 16.48
N ALA A 333 -9.52 -17.53 15.92
CA ALA A 333 -8.61 -18.64 16.17
C ALA A 333 -7.15 -18.33 15.78
N GLU A 334 -6.96 -17.51 14.75
CA GLU A 334 -5.64 -17.12 14.23
C GLU A 334 -4.95 -16.02 15.06
N CYS A 335 -5.61 -15.51 16.11
CA CYS A 335 -5.02 -14.50 16.98
C CYS A 335 -4.27 -15.18 18.14
N ILE A 336 -2.94 -15.14 18.11
CA ILE A 336 -2.09 -15.81 19.11
C ILE A 336 -1.02 -14.87 19.67
N LEU A 337 -0.64 -15.12 20.93
CA LEU A 337 0.59 -14.63 21.54
C LEU A 337 1.71 -15.63 21.23
N ALA A 338 2.47 -15.35 20.17
CA ALA A 338 3.52 -16.26 19.71
C ALA A 338 4.80 -16.12 20.53
N TYR A 339 5.35 -17.26 20.95
CA TYR A 339 6.65 -17.40 21.60
C TYR A 339 7.61 -18.30 20.80
N GLU A 340 7.15 -18.86 19.67
CA GLU A 340 7.96 -19.62 18.72
C GLU A 340 7.77 -19.13 17.29
N MET A 341 8.82 -19.26 16.49
CA MET A 341 8.84 -19.00 15.05
C MET A 341 9.67 -20.07 14.34
N ASN A 342 9.16 -20.63 13.24
CA ASN A 342 9.83 -21.65 12.42
C ASN A 342 10.37 -22.82 13.27
N TYR A 343 9.52 -23.32 14.20
CA TYR A 343 9.82 -24.46 15.09
C TYR A 343 10.97 -24.21 16.07
N GLN A 344 11.32 -22.97 16.34
CA GLN A 344 12.34 -22.56 17.29
C GLN A 344 11.80 -21.49 18.24
N PRO A 345 12.36 -21.36 19.44
CA PRO A 345 12.01 -20.25 20.32
C PRO A 345 12.17 -18.91 19.59
N LEU A 346 11.25 -18.00 19.87
CA LEU A 346 11.26 -16.68 19.26
C LEU A 346 12.53 -15.93 19.63
N THR A 347 13.23 -15.42 18.63
CA THR A 347 14.45 -14.64 18.85
C THR A 347 14.14 -13.15 19.13
N GLU A 348 15.09 -12.45 19.70
CA GLU A 348 14.98 -11.01 20.01
C GLU A 348 14.56 -10.18 18.78
N VAL A 349 15.19 -10.43 17.64
CA VAL A 349 14.91 -9.73 16.38
C VAL A 349 13.47 -9.90 15.92
N TYR A 350 12.87 -11.06 16.18
CA TYR A 350 11.51 -11.38 15.78
C TYR A 350 10.47 -11.11 16.87
N GLY A 351 10.88 -10.60 18.04
CA GLY A 351 9.97 -10.06 19.05
C GLY A 351 9.92 -10.81 20.38
N ALA A 352 10.98 -11.59 20.73
CA ALA A 352 11.06 -12.24 22.05
C ALA A 352 10.88 -11.22 23.18
N PRO A 353 10.21 -11.58 24.31
CA PRO A 353 9.72 -12.92 24.63
C PRO A 353 8.40 -13.30 23.97
N LEU A 354 7.55 -12.31 23.62
CA LEU A 354 6.23 -12.51 23.02
C LEU A 354 5.96 -11.52 21.90
N ARG A 355 5.22 -11.99 20.90
CA ARG A 355 4.65 -11.14 19.87
C ARG A 355 3.21 -11.48 19.55
N LEU A 356 2.43 -10.50 19.14
CA LEU A 356 1.09 -10.71 18.63
C LEU A 356 1.14 -11.20 17.17
N ARG A 357 0.29 -12.18 16.86
CA ARG A 357 -0.04 -12.57 15.49
C ARG A 357 -1.54 -12.38 15.27
N VAL A 358 -1.90 -11.65 14.21
CA VAL A 358 -3.28 -11.33 13.80
C VAL A 358 -3.33 -11.40 12.28
N GLU A 359 -3.58 -12.57 11.74
CA GLU A 359 -3.32 -12.89 10.34
C GLU A 359 -4.22 -12.17 9.33
N ASN A 360 -5.36 -11.68 9.79
CA ASN A 360 -6.30 -10.91 8.97
C ASN A 360 -5.95 -9.41 8.85
N GLN A 361 -4.78 -8.99 9.38
CA GLN A 361 -4.35 -7.58 9.34
C GLN A 361 -2.89 -7.42 8.92
N LEU A 362 -2.54 -6.20 8.52
CA LEU A 362 -1.16 -5.85 8.17
C LEU A 362 -0.22 -5.93 9.37
N GLY A 363 1.04 -6.25 9.09
CA GLY A 363 2.04 -6.56 10.11
C GLY A 363 2.35 -5.50 11.15
N TYR A 364 1.99 -4.22 10.95
CA TYR A 364 2.20 -3.21 11.98
C TYR A 364 1.25 -3.38 13.17
N LYS A 365 0.10 -4.02 12.98
CA LYS A 365 -0.82 -4.41 14.06
C LYS A 365 -0.28 -5.56 14.92
N MET A 366 0.79 -6.22 14.50
CA MET A 366 1.39 -7.40 15.12
C MET A 366 2.53 -6.98 16.05
N VAL A 367 2.18 -6.46 17.22
CA VAL A 367 3.13 -5.93 18.22
C VAL A 367 4.19 -6.95 18.59
N LYS A 368 5.46 -6.54 18.60
CA LYS A 368 6.62 -7.31 19.07
C LYS A 368 7.04 -6.86 20.48
N TRP A 369 7.80 -7.73 21.17
CA TRP A 369 8.34 -7.42 22.50
C TRP A 369 7.26 -7.00 23.48
N ILE A 370 6.17 -7.76 23.56
CA ILE A 370 5.02 -7.43 24.40
C ILE A 370 5.44 -7.40 25.87
N ALA A 371 5.18 -6.27 26.52
CA ALA A 371 5.41 -6.05 27.95
C ALA A 371 4.14 -6.26 28.76
N SER A 372 2.99 -5.74 28.27
CA SER A 372 1.70 -5.86 28.93
C SER A 372 0.55 -5.85 27.94
N ILE A 373 -0.62 -6.27 28.43
CA ILE A 373 -1.90 -6.24 27.70
C ILE A 373 -2.92 -5.57 28.59
N ASP A 374 -3.56 -4.51 28.09
CA ASP A 374 -4.59 -3.78 28.81
C ASP A 374 -5.92 -3.79 28.04
N PHE A 375 -6.99 -4.12 28.75
CA PHE A 375 -8.35 -4.05 28.23
C PHE A 375 -8.92 -2.65 28.54
N VAL A 376 -9.37 -1.94 27.51
CA VAL A 376 -9.86 -0.57 27.60
C VAL A 376 -11.21 -0.42 26.92
N LYS A 377 -11.90 0.69 27.19
CA LYS A 377 -13.22 0.95 26.66
C LYS A 377 -13.16 1.33 25.16
N SER A 378 -12.20 2.16 24.80
CA SER A 378 -12.04 2.64 23.42
C SER A 378 -10.56 2.96 23.12
N GLU A 379 -10.25 3.14 21.83
CA GLU A 379 -8.93 3.62 21.39
C GLU A 379 -8.62 5.03 21.91
N GLU A 380 -9.64 5.84 22.21
CA GLU A 380 -9.50 7.20 22.73
C GLU A 380 -8.83 7.24 24.12
N ASP A 381 -8.87 6.12 24.84
CA ASP A 381 -8.23 6.00 26.16
C ASP A 381 -6.70 5.89 26.08
N LEU A 382 -6.13 5.79 24.87
CA LEU A 382 -4.71 5.51 24.63
C LEU A 382 -4.06 6.52 23.70
N GLY A 383 -2.86 6.97 24.01
CA GLY A 383 -2.03 7.81 23.16
C GLY A 383 -2.74 9.08 22.69
N LYS A 384 -2.87 9.26 21.37
CA LYS A 384 -3.65 10.35 20.75
C LYS A 384 -5.04 9.90 20.30
N GLY A 385 -5.48 8.73 20.74
CA GLY A 385 -6.83 8.21 20.47
C GLY A 385 -7.03 7.64 19.06
N GLN A 386 -5.96 7.26 18.36
CA GLN A 386 -6.07 6.79 16.98
C GLN A 386 -5.88 5.27 16.85
N GLY A 387 -5.70 4.57 17.96
CA GLY A 387 -5.70 3.11 18.02
C GLY A 387 -4.33 2.44 18.03
N GLY A 388 -3.25 3.18 17.86
CA GLY A 388 -1.90 2.66 17.95
C GLY A 388 -0.86 3.73 17.70
N LYS A 389 0.40 3.41 17.98
CA LYS A 389 1.50 4.37 17.86
C LYS A 389 1.74 4.82 16.42
N ASN A 390 1.61 3.91 15.47
CA ASN A 390 1.73 4.25 14.04
C ASN A 390 0.51 5.05 13.56
N GLU A 391 -0.68 4.73 14.02
CA GLU A 391 -1.90 5.46 13.73
C GLU A 391 -1.83 6.88 14.28
N ASP A 392 -1.28 7.05 15.48
CA ASP A 392 -1.11 8.36 16.13
C ASP A 392 -0.10 9.25 15.40
N ASP A 393 1.02 8.68 14.99
CA ASP A 393 2.17 9.46 14.50
C ASP A 393 2.25 9.52 12.97
N GLU A 394 1.79 8.47 12.25
CA GLU A 394 1.98 8.32 10.81
C GLU A 394 0.69 8.23 10.00
N TYR A 395 -0.46 8.37 10.63
CA TYR A 395 -1.77 8.27 9.99
C TYR A 395 -2.00 6.93 9.27
N PHE A 396 -1.65 5.83 9.93
CA PHE A 396 -2.00 4.50 9.46
C PHE A 396 -3.48 4.21 9.71
N ASP A 397 -4.01 3.17 9.05
CA ASP A 397 -5.40 2.78 9.25
C ASP A 397 -5.55 1.98 10.53
N LEU A 398 -6.60 2.25 11.30
CA LEU A 398 -6.92 1.51 12.53
C LEU A 398 -7.23 0.03 12.24
N LEU A 399 -7.94 -0.26 11.15
CA LEU A 399 -8.37 -1.60 10.76
C LEU A 399 -7.86 -1.97 9.36
N PRO A 400 -6.55 -2.28 9.22
CA PRO A 400 -5.94 -2.61 7.94
C PRO A 400 -6.19 -4.09 7.59
N ASN A 401 -7.44 -4.46 7.41
CA ASN A 401 -7.82 -5.83 7.04
C ASN A 401 -7.29 -6.21 5.65
N ILE A 402 -6.88 -7.45 5.50
CA ILE A 402 -6.31 -8.03 4.28
C ILE A 402 -7.05 -9.31 3.86
#